data_1c2d2334a91465faa4ef67e6f387d131
#
_entry.id   1c2d2334a91465faa4ef67e6f387d131
#
_cell.length_a   1.000
_cell.length_b   1.000
_cell.length_c   1.000
_cell.angle_alpha   90.00
_cell.angle_beta   90.00
_cell.angle_gamma   90.00
#
_symmetry.space_group_name_H-M   'P 1'
#
loop_
_entity.id
_entity.type
_entity.pdbx_description
1 polymer ?
#
loop_
_entity_poly.entity_id
_entity_poly.type
_entity_poly.pdbx_seq_one_letter_code
_entity_poly.pdbx_strand_id
1 'polypeptide(L)'
;MKVLIVGNGGREHALAWKLYQSDHVDKIYAAPGNDGMFEIAERVDIDSNDIENLAKFAQENEIGMTVVGPEEPLVAGIVDYFVERKIPIFGPKKQAALLVVKANGLAGGKGVIVASNYQDSQDAVARIMEDKTFGDAGDRIVVENFIEGEDISIFALTDGQTILPVTSTKEHKAVFEGEEGPNTGGMGSYSPSPYVDQQMMDQICREILRPTLHALNSEGIDYRGVMHVGIILTESGPKVIDYNARFGDPETQVIMPLLAEDLLELMQRTNDVKLKYKKEIEIYDNDAVCVVLASAGYPLTYKTGYEIKGLENLKQHDDLIVFHSGTKLEDGKYITNSGRVLGMTVVGEGILSVIDTVYDYINEVEFKDMHYRTDIGFTISNVPQASVE
;
A
#
# COMPACT_ATOMS: atom_id res chain seq x y z
N MET A 1 11.59 -19.19 10.94
CA MET A 1 10.83 -18.38 11.97
C MET A 1 9.35 -18.36 11.60
N LYS A 2 8.44 -18.35 12.58
CA LYS A 2 7.00 -18.15 12.33
C LYS A 2 6.68 -16.65 12.22
N VAL A 3 5.84 -16.27 11.25
CA VAL A 3 5.42 -14.89 11.00
C VAL A 3 3.90 -14.79 11.11
N LEU A 4 3.40 -13.71 11.73
CA LEU A 4 1.98 -13.36 11.76
C LEU A 4 1.76 -12.08 10.93
N ILE A 5 0.86 -12.14 9.94
CA ILE A 5 0.43 -10.98 9.17
C ILE A 5 -0.95 -10.55 9.66
N VAL A 6 -1.06 -9.29 10.05
CA VAL A 6 -2.32 -8.69 10.50
C VAL A 6 -2.96 -7.92 9.35
N GLY A 7 -4.19 -8.28 9.00
CA GLY A 7 -4.98 -7.70 7.92
C GLY A 7 -5.42 -8.73 6.88
N ASN A 8 -6.15 -8.30 5.84
CA ASN A 8 -6.81 -9.19 4.89
C ASN A 8 -6.90 -8.66 3.44
N GLY A 9 -6.19 -7.58 3.11
CA GLY A 9 -6.20 -6.96 1.79
C GLY A 9 -5.16 -7.52 0.83
N GLY A 10 -5.08 -6.94 -0.37
CA GLY A 10 -4.08 -7.27 -1.38
C GLY A 10 -2.65 -6.93 -0.93
N ARG A 11 -2.47 -5.86 -0.16
CA ARG A 11 -1.21 -5.51 0.50
C ARG A 11 -0.72 -6.62 1.41
N GLU A 12 -1.59 -7.14 2.28
CA GLU A 12 -1.24 -8.22 3.20
C GLU A 12 -0.91 -9.50 2.42
N HIS A 13 -1.63 -9.77 1.34
CA HIS A 13 -1.29 -10.90 0.47
C HIS A 13 0.09 -10.73 -0.18
N ALA A 14 0.41 -9.54 -0.69
CA ALA A 14 1.73 -9.26 -1.27
C ALA A 14 2.88 -9.37 -0.25
N LEU A 15 2.65 -8.91 1.00
CA LEU A 15 3.60 -9.10 2.10
C LEU A 15 3.78 -10.59 2.44
N ALA A 16 2.68 -11.37 2.48
CA ALA A 16 2.72 -12.81 2.70
C ALA A 16 3.50 -13.52 1.58
N TRP A 17 3.21 -13.17 0.33
CA TRP A 17 3.87 -13.73 -0.85
C TRP A 17 5.38 -13.48 -0.83
N LYS A 18 5.81 -12.27 -0.46
CA LYS A 18 7.24 -11.96 -0.36
C LYS A 18 7.92 -12.67 0.81
N LEU A 19 7.27 -12.74 1.97
CA LEU A 19 7.79 -13.43 3.13
C LEU A 19 7.84 -14.97 2.95
N TYR A 20 6.92 -15.53 2.15
CA TYR A 20 6.91 -16.95 1.82
C TYR A 20 8.16 -17.40 1.03
N GLN A 21 8.81 -16.48 0.32
CA GLN A 21 10.05 -16.74 -0.43
C GLN A 21 11.31 -16.74 0.44
N SER A 22 11.21 -16.33 1.70
CA SER A 22 12.35 -16.25 2.60
C SER A 22 12.71 -17.62 3.17
N ASP A 23 13.98 -18.03 3.03
CA ASP A 23 14.52 -19.24 3.67
C ASP A 23 14.49 -19.19 5.21
N HIS A 24 14.25 -18.01 5.79
CA HIS A 24 14.16 -17.78 7.22
C HIS A 24 12.74 -17.88 7.78
N VAL A 25 11.73 -18.04 6.91
CA VAL A 25 10.31 -18.17 7.28
C VAL A 25 9.87 -19.63 7.18
N ASP A 26 9.57 -20.24 8.31
CA ASP A 26 9.09 -21.63 8.38
C ASP A 26 7.57 -21.72 8.18
N LYS A 27 6.84 -20.67 8.63
CA LYS A 27 5.39 -20.65 8.60
C LYS A 27 4.84 -19.24 8.66
N ILE A 28 3.77 -19.00 7.89
CA ILE A 28 3.02 -17.75 7.89
C ILE A 28 1.61 -18.00 8.44
N TYR A 29 1.16 -17.11 9.30
CA TYR A 29 -0.21 -16.98 9.77
C TYR A 29 -0.80 -15.66 9.29
N ALA A 30 -2.09 -15.62 8.96
CA ALA A 30 -2.79 -14.39 8.57
C ALA A 30 -4.06 -14.18 9.39
N ALA A 31 -4.18 -13.01 10.01
CA ALA A 31 -5.27 -12.63 10.93
C ALA A 31 -5.97 -11.33 10.48
N PRO A 32 -7.23 -11.37 10.05
CA PRO A 32 -8.00 -12.57 9.72
C PRO A 32 -7.60 -13.23 8.39
N GLY A 33 -6.80 -12.55 7.54
CA GLY A 33 -6.44 -12.97 6.20
C GLY A 33 -7.62 -12.98 5.22
N ASN A 34 -7.37 -13.38 3.99
CA ASN A 34 -8.39 -13.69 2.98
C ASN A 34 -8.12 -15.07 2.36
N ASP A 35 -9.12 -15.65 1.70
CA ASP A 35 -9.03 -17.04 1.25
C ASP A 35 -7.95 -17.28 0.18
N GLY A 36 -7.53 -16.23 -0.57
CA GLY A 36 -6.40 -16.34 -1.49
C GLY A 36 -5.04 -16.45 -0.80
N MET A 37 -4.90 -15.91 0.42
CA MET A 37 -3.67 -16.03 1.18
C MET A 37 -3.44 -17.43 1.75
N PHE A 38 -4.50 -18.24 1.90
CA PHE A 38 -4.41 -19.53 2.57
C PHE A 38 -3.79 -20.64 1.71
N GLU A 39 -3.36 -20.34 0.49
CA GLU A 39 -2.44 -21.21 -0.25
C GLU A 39 -1.01 -21.18 0.35
N ILE A 40 -0.62 -20.07 0.99
CA ILE A 40 0.74 -19.83 1.54
C ILE A 40 0.75 -19.48 3.04
N ALA A 41 -0.40 -19.26 3.65
CA ALA A 41 -0.54 -18.88 5.06
C ALA A 41 -1.63 -19.71 5.75
N GLU A 42 -1.54 -19.86 7.06
CA GLU A 42 -2.60 -20.47 7.88
C GLU A 42 -3.53 -19.39 8.44
N ARG A 43 -4.85 -19.64 8.34
CA ARG A 43 -5.88 -18.73 8.86
C ARG A 43 -5.83 -18.65 10.37
N VAL A 44 -5.95 -17.43 10.88
CA VAL A 44 -6.20 -17.14 12.30
C VAL A 44 -7.46 -16.29 12.38
N ASP A 45 -8.52 -16.83 12.94
CA ASP A 45 -9.83 -16.17 13.04
C ASP A 45 -9.83 -15.16 14.20
N ILE A 46 -9.01 -14.11 14.05
CA ILE A 46 -8.89 -12.98 14.96
C ILE A 46 -8.97 -11.71 14.13
N ASP A 47 -9.84 -10.77 14.52
CA ASP A 47 -9.96 -9.46 13.85
C ASP A 47 -8.65 -8.66 13.98
N SER A 48 -8.33 -7.88 12.96
CA SER A 48 -7.10 -7.06 12.93
C SER A 48 -7.02 -6.01 14.04
N ASN A 49 -8.14 -5.61 14.61
CA ASN A 49 -8.22 -4.65 15.72
C ASN A 49 -8.28 -5.33 17.10
N ASP A 50 -8.37 -6.66 17.17
CA ASP A 50 -8.34 -7.40 18.44
C ASP A 50 -6.91 -7.63 18.92
N ILE A 51 -6.28 -6.52 19.36
CA ILE A 51 -4.87 -6.46 19.74
C ILE A 51 -4.52 -7.47 20.84
N GLU A 52 -5.43 -7.67 21.81
CA GLU A 52 -5.19 -8.57 22.95
C GLU A 52 -5.10 -10.03 22.50
N ASN A 53 -6.07 -10.49 21.70
CA ASN A 53 -6.08 -11.85 21.19
C ASN A 53 -4.97 -12.09 20.17
N LEU A 54 -4.62 -11.09 19.33
CA LEU A 54 -3.46 -11.15 18.44
C LEU A 54 -2.15 -11.34 19.23
N ALA A 55 -1.95 -10.57 20.30
CA ALA A 55 -0.76 -10.68 21.14
C ALA A 55 -0.71 -12.04 21.88
N LYS A 56 -1.85 -12.52 22.41
CA LYS A 56 -1.94 -13.84 23.04
C LYS A 56 -1.61 -14.95 22.03
N PHE A 57 -2.19 -14.90 20.83
CA PHE A 57 -1.88 -15.84 19.76
C PHE A 57 -0.39 -15.83 19.41
N ALA A 58 0.19 -14.63 19.28
CA ALA A 58 1.62 -14.50 18.96
C ALA A 58 2.54 -15.12 20.02
N GLN A 59 2.20 -14.99 21.31
CA GLN A 59 2.94 -15.62 22.41
C GLN A 59 2.78 -17.13 22.43
N GLU A 60 1.54 -17.63 22.36
CA GLU A 60 1.23 -19.07 22.45
C GLU A 60 1.81 -19.86 21.27
N ASN A 61 1.94 -19.22 20.09
CA ASN A 61 2.48 -19.85 18.89
C ASN A 61 3.96 -19.52 18.63
N GLU A 62 4.63 -18.81 19.55
CA GLU A 62 6.04 -18.42 19.42
C GLU A 62 6.33 -17.67 18.09
N ILE A 63 5.49 -16.67 17.79
CA ILE A 63 5.66 -15.84 16.60
C ILE A 63 6.94 -15.02 16.71
N GLY A 64 7.83 -15.18 15.74
CA GLY A 64 9.11 -14.48 15.69
C GLY A 64 9.05 -13.10 15.06
N MET A 65 8.01 -12.80 14.26
CA MET A 65 7.74 -11.48 13.71
C MET A 65 6.25 -11.31 13.44
N THR A 66 5.66 -10.20 13.90
CA THR A 66 4.31 -9.77 13.50
C THR A 66 4.43 -8.59 12.56
N VAL A 67 3.72 -8.63 11.42
CA VAL A 67 3.72 -7.57 10.40
C VAL A 67 2.31 -6.99 10.31
N VAL A 68 2.18 -5.68 10.50
CA VAL A 68 0.89 -4.98 10.49
C VAL A 68 0.70 -4.30 9.14
N GLY A 69 -0.34 -4.71 8.42
CA GLY A 69 -0.67 -4.12 7.12
C GLY A 69 -1.56 -2.88 7.23
N PRO A 70 -2.77 -2.94 7.86
CA PRO A 70 -3.70 -1.83 7.93
C PRO A 70 -3.27 -0.77 8.94
N GLU A 71 -3.83 0.42 8.78
CA GLU A 71 -3.50 1.60 9.57
C GLU A 71 -4.20 1.59 10.94
N GLU A 72 -5.43 1.08 10.98
CA GLU A 72 -6.27 1.11 12.18
C GLU A 72 -5.62 0.46 13.41
N PRO A 73 -5.04 -0.75 13.33
CA PRO A 73 -4.34 -1.35 14.47
C PRO A 73 -3.10 -0.55 14.91
N LEU A 74 -2.38 0.09 13.96
CA LEU A 74 -1.21 0.93 14.28
C LEU A 74 -1.63 2.15 15.11
N VAL A 75 -2.68 2.85 14.69
CA VAL A 75 -3.28 3.98 15.40
C VAL A 75 -3.89 3.56 16.74
N ALA A 76 -4.46 2.35 16.80
CA ALA A 76 -4.96 1.77 18.05
C ALA A 76 -3.84 1.43 19.05
N GLY A 77 -2.57 1.25 18.59
CA GLY A 77 -1.39 1.04 19.41
C GLY A 77 -0.94 -0.41 19.54
N ILE A 78 -1.21 -1.23 18.51
CA ILE A 78 -0.77 -2.65 18.50
C ILE A 78 0.74 -2.78 18.72
N VAL A 79 1.55 -1.90 18.12
CA VAL A 79 3.01 -1.95 18.26
C VAL A 79 3.45 -1.68 19.69
N ASP A 80 2.87 -0.66 20.35
CA ASP A 80 3.15 -0.35 21.76
C ASP A 80 2.79 -1.52 22.66
N TYR A 81 1.60 -2.12 22.45
CA TYR A 81 1.10 -3.25 23.22
C TYR A 81 2.00 -4.50 23.11
N PHE A 82 2.51 -4.79 21.91
CA PHE A 82 3.43 -5.91 21.65
C PHE A 82 4.81 -5.67 22.24
N VAL A 83 5.37 -4.46 22.05
CA VAL A 83 6.70 -4.08 22.57
C VAL A 83 6.73 -4.16 24.10
N GLU A 84 5.70 -3.65 24.80
CA GLU A 84 5.60 -3.76 26.27
C GLU A 84 5.64 -5.22 26.75
N ARG A 85 5.14 -6.16 25.95
CA ARG A 85 5.13 -7.60 26.23
C ARG A 85 6.29 -8.35 25.63
N LYS A 86 7.25 -7.65 25.01
CA LYS A 86 8.42 -8.23 24.33
C LYS A 86 8.04 -9.21 23.21
N ILE A 87 6.93 -8.95 22.53
CA ILE A 87 6.50 -9.72 21.35
C ILE A 87 7.09 -9.02 20.13
N PRO A 88 7.81 -9.73 19.23
CA PRO A 88 8.39 -9.12 18.04
C PRO A 88 7.30 -8.62 17.08
N ILE A 89 7.41 -7.35 16.66
CA ILE A 89 6.48 -6.71 15.74
C ILE A 89 7.22 -5.69 14.87
N PHE A 90 6.79 -5.55 13.62
CA PHE A 90 7.26 -4.55 12.67
C PHE A 90 6.15 -3.53 12.39
N GLY A 91 6.47 -2.26 12.59
CA GLY A 91 5.59 -1.11 12.37
C GLY A 91 5.91 0.02 13.34
N PRO A 92 5.46 1.24 13.04
CA PRO A 92 5.63 2.40 13.91
C PRO A 92 4.73 2.33 15.14
N LYS A 93 5.20 2.89 16.25
CA LYS A 93 4.39 3.06 17.46
C LYS A 93 3.22 4.01 17.23
N LYS A 94 2.19 3.93 18.07
CA LYS A 94 0.97 4.77 18.01
C LYS A 94 1.26 6.25 17.82
N GLN A 95 2.21 6.81 18.59
CA GLN A 95 2.56 8.23 18.49
C GLN A 95 3.06 8.60 17.09
N ALA A 96 3.88 7.76 16.47
CA ALA A 96 4.41 7.96 15.13
C ALA A 96 3.33 7.74 14.06
N ALA A 97 2.47 6.75 14.22
CA ALA A 97 1.35 6.48 13.31
C ALA A 97 0.33 7.63 13.29
N LEU A 98 0.01 8.22 14.45
CA LEU A 98 -0.93 9.34 14.56
C LEU A 98 -0.44 10.64 13.92
N LEU A 99 0.87 10.87 13.81
CA LEU A 99 1.43 12.08 13.22
C LEU A 99 1.40 12.08 11.69
N VAL A 100 1.20 10.93 11.11
CA VAL A 100 1.22 10.69 9.65
C VAL A 100 -0.18 10.77 9.05
N VAL A 101 -1.24 10.85 9.86
CA VAL A 101 -2.65 10.82 9.40
C VAL A 101 -3.12 12.20 8.94
N LYS A 102 -3.54 12.29 7.67
CA LYS A 102 -4.25 13.43 7.09
C LYS A 102 -5.70 13.48 7.59
N ALA A 103 -6.18 14.67 7.77
CA ALA A 103 -7.43 15.05 8.42
C ALA A 103 -7.45 14.71 9.92
N ASN A 104 -8.20 15.45 10.69
CA ASN A 104 -8.31 15.23 12.12
C ASN A 104 -9.05 13.94 12.50
N GLY A 105 -9.03 12.93 11.61
CA GLY A 105 -9.62 11.61 11.80
C GLY A 105 -9.47 10.71 10.58
N LEU A 106 -9.63 9.41 10.80
CA LEU A 106 -9.57 8.37 9.75
C LEU A 106 -10.70 8.59 8.72
N ALA A 107 -10.33 9.02 7.52
CA ALA A 107 -11.27 9.18 6.39
C ALA A 107 -10.98 8.19 5.24
N GLY A 108 -10.02 7.27 5.43
CA GLY A 108 -9.70 6.20 4.47
C GLY A 108 -9.34 6.70 3.07
N GLY A 109 -8.64 7.84 2.96
CA GLY A 109 -8.31 8.48 1.68
C GLY A 109 -9.49 9.20 0.99
N LYS A 110 -10.71 9.08 1.53
CA LYS A 110 -11.94 9.61 0.93
C LYS A 110 -12.28 11.04 1.34
N GLY A 111 -11.56 11.60 2.31
CA GLY A 111 -11.81 12.93 2.91
C GLY A 111 -11.15 14.09 2.15
N VAL A 112 -10.60 13.88 0.96
CA VAL A 112 -9.98 14.92 0.15
C VAL A 112 -10.94 15.32 -0.97
N ILE A 113 -11.28 16.61 -1.05
CA ILE A 113 -12.11 17.18 -2.11
C ILE A 113 -11.31 18.29 -2.78
N VAL A 114 -11.03 18.12 -4.06
CA VAL A 114 -10.42 19.15 -4.91
C VAL A 114 -11.55 20.07 -5.39
N ALA A 115 -11.51 21.32 -5.00
CA ALA A 115 -12.50 22.32 -5.38
C ALA A 115 -11.99 23.11 -6.59
N SER A 116 -12.79 23.15 -7.65
CA SER A 116 -12.46 23.87 -8.90
C SER A 116 -12.74 25.38 -8.83
N ASN A 117 -13.56 25.78 -7.87
CA ASN A 117 -13.97 27.17 -7.65
C ASN A 117 -14.42 27.42 -6.21
N TYR A 118 -14.71 28.68 -5.89
CA TYR A 118 -15.12 29.08 -4.53
C TYR A 118 -16.41 28.40 -4.05
N GLN A 119 -17.40 28.18 -4.93
CA GLN A 119 -18.66 27.53 -4.57
C GLN A 119 -18.41 26.06 -4.21
N ASP A 120 -17.65 25.34 -5.04
CA ASP A 120 -17.25 23.95 -4.75
C ASP A 120 -16.53 23.82 -3.40
N SER A 121 -15.69 24.82 -3.06
CA SER A 121 -15.00 24.85 -1.76
C SER A 121 -15.98 24.99 -0.59
N GLN A 122 -16.99 25.86 -0.72
CA GLN A 122 -18.03 26.04 0.31
C GLN A 122 -18.87 24.77 0.47
N ASP A 123 -19.28 24.16 -0.64
CA ASP A 123 -20.07 22.92 -0.64
C ASP A 123 -19.26 21.75 -0.03
N ALA A 124 -17.95 21.68 -0.32
CA ALA A 124 -17.06 20.69 0.28
C ALA A 124 -16.95 20.88 1.81
N VAL A 125 -16.79 22.12 2.29
CA VAL A 125 -16.76 22.43 3.72
C VAL A 125 -18.08 22.06 4.39
N ALA A 126 -19.23 22.41 3.80
CA ALA A 126 -20.54 22.07 4.34
C ALA A 126 -20.72 20.54 4.44
N ARG A 127 -20.41 19.81 3.38
CA ARG A 127 -20.49 18.33 3.36
C ARG A 127 -19.62 17.68 4.44
N ILE A 128 -18.40 18.16 4.66
CA ILE A 128 -17.48 17.58 5.63
C ILE A 128 -17.87 17.96 7.05
N MET A 129 -18.08 19.24 7.32
CA MET A 129 -18.25 19.77 8.68
C MET A 129 -19.69 19.80 9.17
N GLU A 130 -20.67 20.12 8.29
CA GLU A 130 -22.07 20.24 8.65
C GLU A 130 -22.81 18.92 8.50
N ASP A 131 -22.72 18.28 7.31
CA ASP A 131 -23.37 17.01 7.04
C ASP A 131 -22.67 15.81 7.70
N LYS A 132 -21.46 16.02 8.25
CA LYS A 132 -20.67 14.99 8.92
C LYS A 132 -20.47 13.72 8.06
N THR A 133 -20.26 13.88 6.74
CA THR A 133 -20.12 12.76 5.81
C THR A 133 -19.01 11.78 6.24
N PHE A 134 -18.02 12.24 7.00
CA PHE A 134 -16.93 11.45 7.57
C PHE A 134 -16.97 11.34 9.10
N GLY A 135 -18.15 11.53 9.73
CA GLY A 135 -18.32 11.48 11.17
C GLY A 135 -17.43 12.49 11.90
N ASP A 136 -16.86 12.10 13.03
CA ASP A 136 -15.98 12.94 13.86
C ASP A 136 -14.70 13.39 13.13
N ALA A 137 -14.28 12.70 12.08
CA ALA A 137 -13.16 13.10 11.22
C ALA A 137 -13.42 14.46 10.53
N GLY A 138 -14.68 14.83 10.36
CA GLY A 138 -15.12 16.13 9.81
C GLY A 138 -15.17 17.28 10.83
N ASP A 139 -14.74 17.11 12.09
CA ASP A 139 -14.75 18.19 13.09
C ASP A 139 -13.75 19.31 12.79
N ARG A 140 -12.69 18.99 12.06
CA ARG A 140 -11.70 19.94 11.55
C ARG A 140 -11.36 19.60 10.11
N ILE A 141 -11.04 20.63 9.33
CA ILE A 141 -10.55 20.48 7.95
C ILE A 141 -9.22 21.23 7.81
N VAL A 142 -8.39 20.74 6.89
CA VAL A 142 -7.21 21.44 6.40
C VAL A 142 -7.55 21.95 5.00
N VAL A 143 -7.32 23.24 4.76
CA VAL A 143 -7.47 23.85 3.43
C VAL A 143 -6.08 24.15 2.93
N GLU A 144 -5.70 23.53 1.82
CA GLU A 144 -4.39 23.64 1.20
C GLU A 144 -4.47 24.29 -0.17
N ASN A 145 -3.38 24.88 -0.63
CA ASN A 145 -3.29 25.32 -2.02
C ASN A 145 -3.30 24.09 -2.95
N PHE A 146 -4.03 24.20 -4.04
CA PHE A 146 -3.90 23.20 -5.11
C PHE A 146 -2.50 23.27 -5.70
N ILE A 147 -1.84 22.13 -5.83
CA ILE A 147 -0.50 21.99 -6.40
C ILE A 147 -0.62 21.22 -7.70
N GLU A 148 -0.22 21.84 -8.82
CA GLU A 148 -0.15 21.18 -10.12
C GLU A 148 1.16 20.40 -10.26
N GLY A 149 1.08 19.19 -10.81
CA GLY A 149 2.23 18.32 -11.06
C GLY A 149 1.86 16.84 -11.04
N GLU A 150 2.86 15.99 -11.11
CA GLU A 150 2.68 14.53 -11.08
C GLU A 150 2.66 14.00 -9.65
N ASP A 151 1.53 13.37 -9.27
CA ASP A 151 1.38 12.67 -7.99
C ASP A 151 2.15 11.35 -8.02
N ILE A 152 3.08 11.18 -7.12
CA ILE A 152 3.89 9.98 -6.94
C ILE A 152 3.99 9.60 -5.47
N SER A 153 4.30 8.35 -5.21
CA SER A 153 4.58 7.85 -3.86
C SER A 153 6.04 7.39 -3.76
N ILE A 154 6.68 7.75 -2.65
CA ILE A 154 8.03 7.28 -2.29
C ILE A 154 7.92 6.40 -1.06
N PHE A 155 8.50 5.22 -1.14
CA PHE A 155 8.60 4.30 -0.02
C PHE A 155 10.02 4.25 0.51
N ALA A 156 10.15 4.35 1.81
CA ALA A 156 11.43 4.25 2.49
C ALA A 156 11.29 3.41 3.77
N LEU A 157 12.36 2.71 4.16
CA LEU A 157 12.49 2.08 5.47
C LEU A 157 13.32 2.96 6.39
N THR A 158 12.90 3.08 7.64
CA THR A 158 13.66 3.79 8.67
C THR A 158 13.69 3.01 9.98
N ASP A 159 14.86 3.01 10.62
CA ASP A 159 15.11 2.43 11.95
C ASP A 159 15.14 3.49 13.07
N GLY A 160 14.67 4.71 12.76
CA GLY A 160 14.70 5.86 13.67
C GLY A 160 16.01 6.66 13.59
N GLN A 161 17.07 6.12 13.03
CA GLN A 161 18.37 6.78 12.86
C GLN A 161 18.78 6.91 11.39
N THR A 162 18.49 5.89 10.61
CA THR A 162 18.80 5.80 9.18
C THR A 162 17.49 5.71 8.41
N ILE A 163 17.40 6.35 7.25
CA ILE A 163 16.31 6.21 6.31
C ILE A 163 16.88 5.83 4.94
N LEU A 164 16.34 4.77 4.35
CA LEU A 164 16.74 4.24 3.05
C LEU A 164 15.51 4.19 2.14
N PRO A 165 15.54 4.84 0.96
CA PRO A 165 14.48 4.69 -0.02
C PRO A 165 14.43 3.25 -0.52
N VAL A 166 13.22 2.76 -0.79
CA VAL A 166 12.98 1.45 -1.41
C VAL A 166 12.77 1.66 -2.90
N THR A 167 11.70 2.37 -3.26
CA THR A 167 11.37 2.70 -4.66
C THR A 167 10.34 3.82 -4.73
N SER A 168 10.07 4.27 -5.95
CA SER A 168 8.94 5.14 -6.30
C SER A 168 7.81 4.35 -6.93
N THR A 169 6.57 4.80 -6.73
CA THR A 169 5.40 4.25 -7.40
C THR A 169 4.49 5.38 -7.88
N LYS A 170 3.64 5.08 -8.85
CA LYS A 170 2.46 5.89 -9.16
C LYS A 170 1.22 5.08 -8.86
N GLU A 171 0.32 5.65 -8.06
CA GLU A 171 -1.00 5.11 -7.76
C GLU A 171 -2.06 5.86 -8.56
N HIS A 172 -3.11 5.16 -8.99
CA HIS A 172 -4.31 5.72 -9.60
C HIS A 172 -5.48 5.63 -8.62
N LYS A 173 -5.84 6.76 -8.01
CA LYS A 173 -6.80 6.83 -6.90
C LYS A 173 -8.25 6.94 -7.34
N ALA A 174 -8.52 7.64 -8.44
CA ALA A 174 -9.87 7.83 -8.94
C ALA A 174 -10.46 6.54 -9.50
N VAL A 175 -11.76 6.35 -9.33
CA VAL A 175 -12.44 5.10 -9.74
C VAL A 175 -12.56 4.95 -11.24
N PHE A 176 -12.62 6.06 -12.01
CA PHE A 176 -12.78 6.06 -13.47
C PHE A 176 -11.50 6.51 -14.17
N GLU A 177 -11.46 6.23 -15.47
CA GLU A 177 -10.39 6.69 -16.37
C GLU A 177 -10.23 8.21 -16.35
N GLY A 178 -9.05 8.70 -16.71
CA GLY A 178 -8.76 10.12 -16.74
C GLY A 178 -8.75 10.82 -15.39
N GLU A 179 -8.55 10.06 -14.30
CA GLU A 179 -8.61 10.54 -12.91
C GLU A 179 -9.97 11.16 -12.54
N GLU A 180 -11.06 10.60 -13.10
CA GLU A 180 -12.42 11.05 -12.83
C GLU A 180 -13.13 10.22 -11.75
N GLY A 181 -14.15 10.84 -11.14
CA GLY A 181 -14.99 10.20 -10.11
C GLY A 181 -14.40 10.28 -8.70
N PRO A 182 -15.00 9.58 -7.73
CA PRO A 182 -14.54 9.59 -6.36
C PRO A 182 -13.20 8.85 -6.19
N ASN A 183 -12.41 9.31 -5.23
CA ASN A 183 -11.22 8.59 -4.79
C ASN A 183 -11.58 7.24 -4.16
N THR A 184 -10.71 6.27 -4.39
CA THR A 184 -10.82 4.90 -3.89
C THR A 184 -9.64 4.57 -2.97
N GLY A 185 -9.52 3.31 -2.59
CA GLY A 185 -8.29 2.77 -1.98
C GLY A 185 -7.18 2.47 -2.99
N GLY A 186 -7.34 2.88 -4.26
CA GLY A 186 -6.42 2.62 -5.37
C GLY A 186 -7.00 1.61 -6.38
N MET A 187 -6.98 2.00 -7.68
CA MET A 187 -7.46 1.20 -8.81
C MET A 187 -6.32 0.57 -9.60
N GLY A 188 -5.09 0.90 -9.27
CA GLY A 188 -3.88 0.35 -9.86
C GLY A 188 -2.66 1.16 -9.47
N SER A 189 -1.51 0.58 -9.71
CA SER A 189 -0.21 1.21 -9.47
C SER A 189 0.86 0.62 -10.38
N TYR A 190 1.95 1.34 -10.52
CA TYR A 190 3.15 0.82 -11.18
C TYR A 190 4.42 1.31 -10.48
N SER A 191 5.52 0.57 -10.65
CA SER A 191 6.85 0.85 -10.09
C SER A 191 7.94 0.33 -11.03
N PRO A 192 9.09 1.03 -11.12
CA PRO A 192 9.32 2.38 -10.61
C PRO A 192 8.54 3.44 -11.39
N SER A 193 8.36 4.61 -10.79
CA SER A 193 7.77 5.74 -11.52
C SER A 193 8.82 6.35 -12.46
N PRO A 194 8.56 6.49 -13.78
CA PRO A 194 9.51 7.05 -14.73
C PRO A 194 9.78 8.56 -14.52
N TYR A 195 9.01 9.20 -13.66
CA TYR A 195 9.22 10.60 -13.24
C TYR A 195 10.30 10.73 -12.16
N VAL A 196 10.83 9.63 -11.62
CA VAL A 196 11.80 9.62 -10.52
C VAL A 196 13.07 8.88 -10.95
N ASP A 197 13.99 9.63 -11.52
CA ASP A 197 15.35 9.15 -11.75
C ASP A 197 16.20 9.19 -10.47
N GLN A 198 17.44 8.74 -10.54
CA GLN A 198 18.35 8.73 -9.39
C GLN A 198 18.60 10.15 -8.84
N GLN A 199 18.67 11.16 -9.69
CA GLN A 199 18.89 12.55 -9.27
C GLN A 199 17.69 13.08 -8.48
N MET A 200 16.48 12.80 -8.96
CA MET A 200 15.23 13.15 -8.27
C MET A 200 15.10 12.38 -6.93
N MET A 201 15.43 11.09 -6.90
CA MET A 201 15.43 10.32 -5.65
C MET A 201 16.43 10.90 -4.64
N ASP A 202 17.64 11.27 -5.07
CA ASP A 202 18.64 11.91 -4.20
C ASP A 202 18.15 13.26 -3.67
N GLN A 203 17.44 14.03 -4.50
CA GLN A 203 16.81 15.29 -4.07
C GLN A 203 15.74 15.04 -3.01
N ILE A 204 14.82 14.09 -3.24
CA ILE A 204 13.78 13.71 -2.29
C ILE A 204 14.39 13.24 -0.97
N CYS A 205 15.43 12.42 -1.02
CA CYS A 205 16.15 11.97 0.18
C CYS A 205 16.72 13.15 0.97
N ARG A 206 17.33 14.12 0.28
CA ARG A 206 17.98 15.29 0.90
C ARG A 206 16.98 16.30 1.45
N GLU A 207 15.91 16.56 0.71
CA GLU A 207 14.97 17.67 1.00
C GLU A 207 13.73 17.24 1.79
N ILE A 208 13.36 15.96 1.72
CA ILE A 208 12.14 15.44 2.33
C ILE A 208 12.44 14.36 3.36
N LEU A 209 13.00 13.19 2.96
CA LEU A 209 13.08 12.03 3.84
C LEU A 209 13.97 12.27 5.07
N ARG A 210 15.19 12.77 4.88
CA ARG A 210 16.12 13.05 5.99
C ARG A 210 15.65 14.18 6.89
N PRO A 211 15.15 15.32 6.38
CA PRO A 211 14.57 16.36 7.22
C PRO A 211 13.36 15.89 8.02
N THR A 212 12.49 15.06 7.44
CA THR A 212 11.35 14.48 8.14
C THR A 212 11.80 13.60 9.30
N LEU A 213 12.74 12.67 9.07
CA LEU A 213 13.28 11.84 10.14
C LEU A 213 13.96 12.68 11.23
N HIS A 214 14.69 13.73 10.84
CA HIS A 214 15.32 14.64 11.80
C HIS A 214 14.28 15.38 12.66
N ALA A 215 13.20 15.86 12.04
CA ALA A 215 12.11 16.55 12.75
C ALA A 215 11.42 15.61 13.75
N LEU A 216 11.10 14.37 13.34
CA LEU A 216 10.52 13.35 14.23
C LEU A 216 11.41 13.10 15.45
N ASN A 217 12.71 12.91 15.23
CA ASN A 217 13.68 12.72 16.31
C ASN A 217 13.78 13.94 17.24
N SER A 218 13.69 15.16 16.70
CA SER A 218 13.71 16.38 17.48
C SER A 218 12.49 16.53 18.39
N GLU A 219 11.36 15.96 17.99
CA GLU A 219 10.12 15.85 18.80
C GLU A 219 10.12 14.63 19.73
N GLY A 220 11.22 13.85 19.78
CA GLY A 220 11.34 12.67 20.62
C GLY A 220 10.56 11.45 20.11
N ILE A 221 10.20 11.43 18.82
CA ILE A 221 9.43 10.37 18.19
C ILE A 221 10.36 9.34 17.57
N ASP A 222 10.43 8.15 18.14
CA ASP A 222 11.16 7.00 17.61
C ASP A 222 10.31 6.33 16.52
N TYR A 223 10.53 6.73 15.25
CA TYR A 223 9.83 6.17 14.10
C TYR A 223 10.62 5.02 13.49
N ARG A 224 10.07 3.81 13.56
CA ARG A 224 10.65 2.61 12.90
C ARG A 224 9.61 1.92 12.05
N GLY A 225 9.97 1.60 10.83
CA GLY A 225 9.07 0.95 9.88
C GLY A 225 9.10 1.60 8.51
N VAL A 226 7.99 1.52 7.82
CA VAL A 226 7.80 2.10 6.48
C VAL A 226 7.37 3.55 6.59
N MET A 227 8.05 4.43 5.87
CA MET A 227 7.62 5.79 5.60
C MET A 227 7.18 5.86 4.14
N HIS A 228 5.88 5.99 3.93
CA HIS A 228 5.28 6.21 2.62
C HIS A 228 4.96 7.70 2.49
N VAL A 229 5.55 8.37 1.52
CA VAL A 229 5.41 9.81 1.30
C VAL A 229 4.74 10.06 -0.03
N GLY A 230 3.55 10.67 0.01
CA GLY A 230 2.89 11.22 -1.17
C GLY A 230 3.52 12.56 -1.56
N ILE A 231 3.93 12.69 -2.81
CA ILE A 231 4.67 13.83 -3.36
C ILE A 231 4.02 14.25 -4.67
N ILE A 232 3.91 15.57 -4.88
CA ILE A 232 3.67 16.13 -6.21
C ILE A 232 5.00 16.66 -6.76
N LEU A 233 5.40 16.16 -7.92
CA LEU A 233 6.53 16.69 -8.69
C LEU A 233 6.07 17.92 -9.44
N THR A 234 6.61 19.09 -9.08
CA THR A 234 6.32 20.37 -9.71
C THR A 234 7.55 20.90 -10.46
N GLU A 235 7.37 21.91 -11.29
CA GLU A 235 8.50 22.62 -11.93
C GLU A 235 9.50 23.18 -10.90
N SER A 236 9.05 23.47 -9.68
CA SER A 236 9.90 23.99 -8.59
C SER A 236 10.49 22.90 -7.70
N GLY A 237 10.34 21.62 -8.08
CA GLY A 237 10.79 20.45 -7.33
C GLY A 237 9.69 19.70 -6.58
N PRO A 238 10.06 18.66 -5.81
CA PRO A 238 9.11 17.82 -5.11
C PRO A 238 8.43 18.55 -3.95
N LYS A 239 7.11 18.36 -3.81
CA LYS A 239 6.27 18.90 -2.72
C LYS A 239 5.54 17.77 -2.02
N VAL A 240 5.63 17.72 -0.70
CA VAL A 240 4.93 16.72 0.10
C VAL A 240 3.44 17.04 0.16
N ILE A 241 2.61 16.03 -0.05
CA ILE A 241 1.16 16.11 0.15
C ILE A 241 0.70 15.30 1.36
N ASP A 242 1.30 14.14 1.60
CA ASP A 242 0.99 13.33 2.79
C ASP A 242 2.11 12.37 3.19
N TYR A 243 1.89 11.78 4.36
CA TYR A 243 2.67 10.65 4.86
C TYR A 243 1.71 9.54 5.27
N ASN A 244 2.12 8.30 5.07
CA ASN A 244 1.47 7.12 5.61
C ASN A 244 2.50 6.26 6.34
N ALA A 245 2.11 5.69 7.49
CA ALA A 245 3.01 4.95 8.37
C ALA A 245 3.02 3.44 8.07
N ARG A 246 2.78 3.07 6.83
CA ARG A 246 2.63 1.69 6.36
C ARG A 246 2.90 1.58 4.87
N PHE A 247 3.05 0.36 4.40
CA PHE A 247 3.00 0.08 2.96
C PHE A 247 1.64 0.47 2.36
N GLY A 248 1.64 0.90 1.10
CA GLY A 248 0.43 1.26 0.34
C GLY A 248 -0.35 0.04 -0.17
N ASP A 249 -1.52 0.27 -0.71
CA ASP A 249 -2.37 -0.73 -1.35
C ASP A 249 -3.16 -0.04 -2.48
N PRO A 250 -2.80 -0.21 -3.78
CA PRO A 250 -2.10 -1.39 -4.33
C PRO A 250 -0.58 -1.25 -4.57
N GLU A 251 0.13 -0.29 -3.99
CA GLU A 251 1.56 -0.09 -4.29
C GLU A 251 2.43 -1.25 -3.78
N THR A 252 2.08 -1.90 -2.67
CA THR A 252 2.81 -3.08 -2.17
C THR A 252 2.83 -4.21 -3.18
N GLN A 253 1.78 -4.34 -3.98
CA GLN A 253 1.63 -5.36 -5.02
C GLN A 253 2.63 -5.18 -6.18
N VAL A 254 3.18 -3.99 -6.38
CA VAL A 254 4.24 -3.73 -7.36
C VAL A 254 5.63 -3.64 -6.71
N ILE A 255 5.71 -3.25 -5.44
CA ILE A 255 6.98 -3.12 -4.71
C ILE A 255 7.56 -4.50 -4.35
N MET A 256 6.74 -5.40 -3.82
CA MET A 256 7.21 -6.69 -3.30
C MET A 256 7.81 -7.59 -4.38
N PRO A 257 7.24 -7.68 -5.59
CA PRO A 257 7.87 -8.44 -6.68
C PRO A 257 9.21 -7.86 -7.15
N LEU A 258 9.38 -6.54 -7.08
CA LEU A 258 10.63 -5.87 -7.45
C LEU A 258 11.69 -5.90 -6.36
N LEU A 259 11.35 -6.15 -5.11
CA LEU A 259 12.31 -6.19 -4.02
C LEU A 259 13.26 -7.39 -4.18
N ALA A 260 14.55 -7.13 -4.40
CA ALA A 260 15.56 -8.17 -4.58
C ALA A 260 16.05 -8.80 -3.27
N GLU A 261 15.70 -8.19 -2.14
CA GLU A 261 16.18 -8.61 -0.82
C GLU A 261 15.14 -9.41 -0.02
N ASP A 262 15.61 -10.12 1.00
CA ASP A 262 14.75 -10.78 1.99
C ASP A 262 14.04 -9.75 2.86
N LEU A 263 12.72 -9.73 2.77
CA LEU A 263 11.88 -8.77 3.48
C LEU A 263 11.96 -8.97 5.00
N LEU A 264 12.03 -10.22 5.47
CA LEU A 264 12.14 -10.50 6.91
C LEU A 264 13.45 -9.94 7.46
N GLU A 265 14.56 -10.10 6.74
CA GLU A 265 15.86 -9.57 7.16
C GLU A 265 15.85 -8.03 7.20
N LEU A 266 15.22 -7.37 6.23
CA LEU A 266 15.05 -5.92 6.24
C LEU A 266 14.21 -5.44 7.44
N MET A 267 13.14 -6.13 7.77
CA MET A 267 12.30 -5.83 8.95
C MET A 267 13.06 -6.02 10.26
N GLN A 268 13.87 -7.08 10.37
CA GLN A 268 14.74 -7.32 11.53
C GLN A 268 15.80 -6.23 11.68
N ARG A 269 16.47 -5.85 10.57
CA ARG A 269 17.46 -4.76 10.56
C ARG A 269 16.84 -3.43 10.97
N THR A 270 15.61 -3.16 10.56
CA THR A 270 14.84 -1.98 10.97
C THR A 270 14.59 -1.97 12.48
N ASN A 271 14.09 -3.08 13.03
CA ASN A 271 13.81 -3.20 14.45
C ASN A 271 15.09 -3.12 15.32
N ASP A 272 16.20 -3.70 14.84
CA ASP A 272 17.48 -3.76 15.52
C ASP A 272 18.34 -2.48 15.39
N VAL A 273 17.86 -1.45 14.68
CA VAL A 273 18.61 -0.20 14.38
C VAL A 273 19.91 -0.51 13.61
N LYS A 274 19.79 -1.35 12.59
CA LYS A 274 20.95 -1.84 11.80
C LYS A 274 20.91 -1.41 10.33
N LEU A 275 20.00 -0.53 9.91
CA LEU A 275 19.93 -0.04 8.52
C LEU A 275 21.18 0.73 8.11
N LYS A 276 21.88 1.37 9.06
CA LYS A 276 23.15 2.07 8.82
C LYS A 276 24.26 1.21 8.20
N TYR A 277 24.16 -0.12 8.31
CA TYR A 277 25.13 -1.06 7.71
C TYR A 277 24.78 -1.43 6.27
N LYS A 278 23.68 -0.90 5.73
CA LYS A 278 23.31 -1.00 4.32
C LYS A 278 23.57 0.32 3.61
N LYS A 279 24.03 0.23 2.38
CA LYS A 279 24.20 1.40 1.51
C LYS A 279 22.87 1.81 0.88
N GLU A 280 22.12 0.83 0.40
CA GLU A 280 20.86 0.95 -0.32
C GLU A 280 20.02 -0.32 -0.15
N ILE A 281 18.75 -0.27 -0.53
CA ILE A 281 17.88 -1.44 -0.65
C ILE A 281 17.87 -1.85 -2.12
N GLU A 282 18.21 -3.11 -2.40
CA GLU A 282 18.31 -3.63 -3.76
C GLU A 282 16.93 -3.95 -4.34
N ILE A 283 16.70 -3.44 -5.53
CA ILE A 283 15.48 -3.65 -6.33
C ILE A 283 15.90 -4.25 -7.67
N TYR A 284 15.16 -5.22 -8.19
CA TYR A 284 15.37 -5.74 -9.54
C TYR A 284 15.17 -4.64 -10.58
N ASP A 285 15.98 -4.67 -11.62
CA ASP A 285 15.90 -3.76 -12.77
C ASP A 285 14.77 -4.21 -13.73
N ASN A 286 13.55 -4.22 -13.20
CA ASN A 286 12.32 -4.58 -13.88
C ASN A 286 11.24 -3.53 -13.58
N ASP A 287 10.19 -3.55 -14.38
CA ASP A 287 8.96 -2.82 -14.15
C ASP A 287 7.86 -3.73 -13.60
N ALA A 288 6.99 -3.21 -12.76
CA ALA A 288 5.81 -3.90 -12.29
C ALA A 288 4.56 -3.02 -12.42
N VAL A 289 3.49 -3.60 -12.91
CA VAL A 289 2.17 -2.92 -13.04
C VAL A 289 1.10 -3.78 -12.39
N CYS A 290 0.31 -3.17 -11.52
CA CYS A 290 -0.84 -3.79 -10.86
C CYS A 290 -2.12 -3.08 -11.31
N VAL A 291 -3.09 -3.83 -11.85
CA VAL A 291 -4.44 -3.37 -12.13
C VAL A 291 -5.41 -4.01 -11.15
N VAL A 292 -6.25 -3.19 -10.51
CA VAL A 292 -7.22 -3.66 -9.53
C VAL A 292 -8.56 -3.97 -10.21
N LEU A 293 -9.04 -5.19 -10.04
CA LEU A 293 -10.37 -5.62 -10.45
C LEU A 293 -11.32 -5.43 -9.28
N ALA A 294 -12.37 -4.63 -9.48
CA ALA A 294 -13.30 -4.20 -8.44
C ALA A 294 -14.75 -4.61 -8.76
N SER A 295 -15.58 -4.73 -7.72
CA SER A 295 -17.02 -4.91 -7.84
C SER A 295 -17.66 -3.61 -8.33
N ALA A 296 -18.62 -3.68 -9.25
CA ALA A 296 -19.32 -2.52 -9.75
C ALA A 296 -19.98 -1.70 -8.63
N GLY A 297 -19.83 -0.39 -8.72
CA GLY A 297 -20.32 0.57 -7.74
C GLY A 297 -19.31 0.92 -6.63
N TYR A 298 -18.16 0.20 -6.54
CA TYR A 298 -17.05 0.61 -5.68
C TYR A 298 -16.56 2.02 -6.08
N PRO A 299 -16.22 2.93 -5.14
CA PRO A 299 -16.09 2.74 -3.69
C PRO A 299 -17.37 3.00 -2.88
N LEU A 300 -18.50 3.23 -3.54
CA LEU A 300 -19.76 3.56 -2.86
C LEU A 300 -20.53 2.29 -2.47
N THR A 301 -21.62 2.01 -3.18
CA THR A 301 -22.46 0.83 -2.90
C THR A 301 -22.20 -0.24 -3.95
N TYR A 302 -21.76 -1.40 -3.54
CA TYR A 302 -21.46 -2.53 -4.41
C TYR A 302 -22.09 -3.82 -3.89
N LYS A 303 -22.20 -4.82 -4.78
CA LYS A 303 -22.70 -6.16 -4.44
C LYS A 303 -21.54 -7.16 -4.53
N THR A 304 -21.59 -8.18 -3.68
CA THR A 304 -20.63 -9.27 -3.61
C THR A 304 -21.30 -10.63 -3.79
N GLY A 305 -20.56 -11.74 -3.68
CA GLY A 305 -21.06 -13.09 -3.82
C GLY A 305 -21.12 -13.61 -5.26
N TYR A 306 -20.42 -12.95 -6.19
CA TYR A 306 -20.34 -13.41 -7.57
C TYR A 306 -19.13 -14.32 -7.79
N GLU A 307 -19.32 -15.44 -8.50
CA GLU A 307 -18.25 -16.37 -8.86
C GLU A 307 -17.19 -15.66 -9.72
N ILE A 308 -15.92 -15.88 -9.38
CA ILE A 308 -14.75 -15.44 -10.13
C ILE A 308 -14.30 -16.63 -10.98
N LYS A 309 -14.29 -16.48 -12.30
CA LYS A 309 -13.90 -17.53 -13.24
C LYS A 309 -12.56 -17.19 -13.87
N GLY A 310 -11.84 -18.22 -14.33
CA GLY A 310 -10.59 -18.07 -15.07
C GLY A 310 -9.33 -18.00 -14.22
N LEU A 311 -9.42 -17.95 -12.90
CA LEU A 311 -8.24 -17.89 -12.01
C LEU A 311 -7.27 -19.06 -12.22
N GLU A 312 -7.79 -20.24 -12.59
CA GLU A 312 -6.99 -21.42 -12.89
C GLU A 312 -6.13 -21.26 -14.16
N ASN A 313 -6.61 -20.48 -15.13
CA ASN A 313 -5.87 -20.23 -16.38
C ASN A 313 -4.69 -19.30 -16.13
N LEU A 314 -4.82 -18.36 -15.19
CA LEU A 314 -3.79 -17.38 -14.88
C LEU A 314 -2.50 -18.02 -14.30
N LYS A 315 -2.61 -19.22 -13.70
CA LYS A 315 -1.46 -19.95 -13.12
C LYS A 315 -0.41 -20.40 -14.15
N GLN A 316 -0.70 -20.29 -15.44
CA GLN A 316 0.25 -20.63 -16.52
C GLN A 316 1.23 -19.48 -16.86
N HIS A 317 1.00 -18.29 -16.37
CA HIS A 317 1.80 -17.10 -16.65
C HIS A 317 2.80 -16.86 -15.52
N ASP A 318 4.09 -17.11 -15.77
CA ASP A 318 5.17 -17.03 -14.78
C ASP A 318 5.48 -15.56 -14.37
N ASP A 319 5.12 -14.60 -15.21
CA ASP A 319 5.30 -13.16 -15.01
C ASP A 319 4.11 -12.48 -14.34
N LEU A 320 3.02 -13.21 -14.10
CA LEU A 320 1.80 -12.75 -13.46
C LEU A 320 1.70 -13.20 -12.00
N ILE A 321 1.38 -12.27 -11.12
CA ILE A 321 1.04 -12.55 -9.72
C ILE A 321 -0.37 -12.03 -9.46
N VAL A 322 -1.26 -12.88 -8.98
CA VAL A 322 -2.63 -12.51 -8.62
C VAL A 322 -2.73 -12.33 -7.11
N PHE A 323 -2.90 -11.10 -6.67
CA PHE A 323 -3.10 -10.78 -5.27
C PHE A 323 -4.58 -10.68 -4.93
N HIS A 324 -5.07 -11.54 -4.06
CA HIS A 324 -6.44 -11.50 -3.57
C HIS A 324 -6.60 -10.36 -2.54
N SER A 325 -7.61 -9.53 -2.75
CA SER A 325 -7.99 -8.44 -1.83
C SER A 325 -9.31 -8.75 -1.14
N GLY A 326 -10.37 -8.97 -1.92
CA GLY A 326 -11.70 -9.21 -1.40
C GLY A 326 -12.33 -10.45 -2.02
N THR A 327 -11.78 -11.61 -1.76
CA THR A 327 -12.27 -12.90 -2.24
C THR A 327 -12.63 -13.83 -1.08
N LYS A 328 -13.56 -14.74 -1.33
CA LYS A 328 -13.96 -15.81 -0.42
C LYS A 328 -14.08 -17.12 -1.19
N LEU A 329 -13.66 -18.21 -0.58
CA LEU A 329 -13.80 -19.55 -1.15
C LEU A 329 -15.11 -20.20 -0.62
N GLU A 330 -16.07 -20.46 -1.52
CA GLU A 330 -17.31 -21.17 -1.22
C GLU A 330 -17.49 -22.32 -2.19
N ASP A 331 -17.75 -23.52 -1.68
CA ASP A 331 -17.97 -24.74 -2.47
C ASP A 331 -16.88 -25.00 -3.53
N GLY A 332 -15.63 -24.68 -3.21
CA GLY A 332 -14.47 -24.84 -4.11
C GLY A 332 -14.34 -23.75 -5.19
N LYS A 333 -15.10 -22.69 -5.12
CA LYS A 333 -15.08 -21.56 -6.04
C LYS A 333 -14.75 -20.26 -5.32
N TYR A 334 -13.90 -19.44 -5.92
CA TYR A 334 -13.70 -18.07 -5.44
C TYR A 334 -14.89 -17.20 -5.84
N ILE A 335 -15.37 -16.42 -4.89
CA ILE A 335 -16.42 -15.42 -5.09
C ILE A 335 -15.96 -14.03 -4.63
N THR A 336 -16.55 -12.97 -5.18
CA THR A 336 -16.30 -11.60 -4.74
C THR A 336 -16.83 -11.38 -3.33
N ASN A 337 -16.04 -10.75 -2.45
CA ASN A 337 -16.39 -10.51 -1.04
C ASN A 337 -16.14 -9.08 -0.57
N SER A 338 -15.63 -8.21 -1.45
CA SER A 338 -15.34 -6.80 -1.14
C SER A 338 -15.43 -5.91 -2.38
N GLY A 339 -15.19 -4.61 -2.21
CA GLY A 339 -15.14 -3.63 -3.29
C GLY A 339 -13.97 -3.88 -4.23
N ARG A 340 -12.72 -3.90 -3.72
CA ARG A 340 -11.56 -4.39 -4.47
C ARG A 340 -11.49 -5.90 -4.30
N VAL A 341 -11.37 -6.62 -5.41
CA VAL A 341 -11.46 -8.09 -5.45
C VAL A 341 -10.11 -8.73 -5.67
N LEU A 342 -9.44 -8.35 -6.75
CA LEU A 342 -8.13 -8.87 -7.15
C LEU A 342 -7.20 -7.73 -7.56
N GLY A 343 -5.90 -7.90 -7.35
CA GLY A 343 -4.83 -7.14 -7.98
C GLY A 343 -4.08 -8.04 -8.96
N MET A 344 -4.12 -7.71 -10.24
CA MET A 344 -3.39 -8.40 -11.29
C MET A 344 -2.05 -7.70 -11.49
N THR A 345 -0.95 -8.34 -11.10
CA THR A 345 0.40 -7.75 -11.16
C THR A 345 1.27 -8.50 -12.14
N VAL A 346 1.76 -7.80 -13.17
CA VAL A 346 2.76 -8.33 -14.12
C VAL A 346 4.10 -7.67 -13.85
N VAL A 347 5.18 -8.45 -13.97
CA VAL A 347 6.57 -8.02 -13.80
C VAL A 347 7.34 -8.34 -15.08
N GLY A 348 8.11 -7.38 -15.59
CA GLY A 348 8.88 -7.58 -16.80
C GLY A 348 9.79 -6.40 -17.14
N GLU A 349 10.44 -6.48 -18.29
CA GLU A 349 11.26 -5.39 -18.82
C GLU A 349 10.45 -4.48 -19.74
N GLY A 350 10.53 -3.19 -19.51
CA GLY A 350 9.87 -2.16 -20.33
C GLY A 350 8.40 -1.96 -19.95
N ILE A 351 8.15 -0.89 -19.22
CA ILE A 351 6.85 -0.57 -18.61
C ILE A 351 5.66 -0.64 -19.59
N LEU A 352 5.83 -0.22 -20.84
CA LEU A 352 4.76 -0.27 -21.83
C LEU A 352 4.39 -1.71 -22.19
N SER A 353 5.39 -2.60 -22.33
CA SER A 353 5.15 -4.03 -22.59
C SER A 353 4.45 -4.70 -21.40
N VAL A 354 4.82 -4.32 -20.17
CA VAL A 354 4.19 -4.84 -18.94
C VAL A 354 2.74 -4.39 -18.85
N ILE A 355 2.44 -3.13 -19.24
CA ILE A 355 1.07 -2.61 -19.31
C ILE A 355 0.24 -3.41 -20.32
N ASP A 356 0.72 -3.61 -21.53
CA ASP A 356 -0.02 -4.37 -22.53
C ASP A 356 -0.30 -5.79 -22.04
N THR A 357 0.70 -6.44 -21.44
CA THR A 357 0.60 -7.81 -20.93
C THR A 357 -0.42 -7.95 -19.80
N VAL A 358 -0.47 -7.02 -18.83
CA VAL A 358 -1.44 -7.13 -17.75
C VAL A 358 -2.88 -7.03 -18.26
N TYR A 359 -3.13 -6.17 -19.27
CA TYR A 359 -4.46 -6.06 -19.87
C TYR A 359 -4.84 -7.28 -20.70
N ASP A 360 -3.88 -7.91 -21.37
CA ASP A 360 -4.14 -9.19 -22.06
C ASP A 360 -4.57 -10.28 -21.06
N TYR A 361 -3.89 -10.39 -19.90
CA TYR A 361 -4.22 -11.40 -18.89
C TYR A 361 -5.54 -11.10 -18.15
N ILE A 362 -5.94 -9.85 -18.00
CA ILE A 362 -7.25 -9.48 -17.43
C ILE A 362 -8.41 -10.07 -18.23
N ASN A 363 -8.26 -10.26 -19.55
CA ASN A 363 -9.28 -10.86 -20.38
C ASN A 363 -9.54 -12.36 -20.09
N GLU A 364 -8.64 -13.02 -19.34
CA GLU A 364 -8.79 -14.43 -18.96
C GLU A 364 -9.60 -14.63 -17.67
N VAL A 365 -9.88 -13.56 -16.90
CA VAL A 365 -10.63 -13.61 -15.66
C VAL A 365 -11.91 -12.80 -15.77
N GLU A 366 -13.01 -13.32 -15.21
CA GLU A 366 -14.28 -12.62 -15.18
C GLU A 366 -15.06 -12.85 -13.89
N PHE A 367 -15.80 -11.86 -13.49
CA PHE A 367 -16.91 -11.95 -12.55
C PHE A 367 -18.00 -10.94 -12.92
N LYS A 368 -19.20 -11.16 -12.44
CA LYS A 368 -20.34 -10.33 -12.81
C LYS A 368 -20.11 -8.86 -12.45
N ASP A 369 -20.34 -7.99 -13.43
CA ASP A 369 -20.21 -6.53 -13.31
C ASP A 369 -18.81 -6.10 -12.85
N MET A 370 -17.76 -6.80 -13.31
CA MET A 370 -16.36 -6.48 -13.03
C MET A 370 -16.02 -5.07 -13.54
N HIS A 371 -15.38 -4.26 -12.71
CA HIS A 371 -14.91 -2.93 -13.04
C HIS A 371 -13.39 -2.84 -12.82
N TYR A 372 -12.69 -2.27 -13.78
CA TYR A 372 -11.27 -1.90 -13.68
C TYR A 372 -11.00 -0.71 -14.60
N ARG A 373 -9.91 -0.01 -14.38
CA ARG A 373 -9.44 1.06 -15.25
C ARG A 373 -8.61 0.49 -16.39
N THR A 374 -8.78 1.01 -17.60
CA THR A 374 -8.00 0.61 -18.79
C THR A 374 -6.84 1.55 -19.08
N ASP A 375 -6.64 2.59 -18.24
CA ASP A 375 -5.65 3.64 -18.45
C ASP A 375 -4.49 3.64 -17.43
N ILE A 376 -4.34 2.56 -16.64
CA ILE A 376 -3.22 2.46 -15.68
C ILE A 376 -1.89 2.47 -16.43
N GLY A 377 -1.07 3.49 -16.16
CA GLY A 377 0.21 3.70 -16.82
C GLY A 377 0.16 4.42 -18.18
N PHE A 378 -1.01 4.76 -18.71
CA PHE A 378 -1.15 5.40 -20.04
C PHE A 378 -0.42 6.75 -20.15
N THR A 379 -0.28 7.48 -19.05
CA THR A 379 0.44 8.76 -19.02
C THR A 379 1.94 8.62 -19.26
N ILE A 380 2.49 7.43 -19.13
CA ILE A 380 3.92 7.12 -19.31
C ILE A 380 4.36 7.37 -20.76
N SER A 381 3.50 7.13 -21.75
CA SER A 381 3.80 7.38 -23.16
C SER A 381 4.13 8.85 -23.46
N ASN A 382 3.75 9.76 -22.57
CA ASN A 382 3.99 11.20 -22.71
C ASN A 382 5.25 11.68 -21.94
N VAL A 383 5.92 10.80 -21.19
CA VAL A 383 7.17 11.15 -20.50
C VAL A 383 8.30 11.22 -21.53
N PRO A 384 9.04 12.32 -21.62
CA PRO A 384 10.23 12.37 -22.46
C PRO A 384 11.19 11.26 -22.00
N GLN A 385 11.44 10.27 -22.85
CA GLN A 385 12.48 9.28 -22.56
C GLN A 385 13.80 10.05 -22.41
N ALA A 386 14.41 9.98 -21.23
CA ALA A 386 15.74 10.49 -21.03
C ALA A 386 16.63 9.78 -22.06
N SER A 387 17.23 10.56 -22.96
CA SER A 387 18.18 10.03 -23.95
C SER A 387 19.30 9.34 -23.17
N VAL A 388 19.34 8.02 -23.27
CA VAL A 388 20.49 7.23 -22.83
C VAL A 388 21.64 7.62 -23.74
N GLU A 389 22.52 8.54 -23.29
CA GLU A 389 23.84 8.78 -23.85
C GLU A 389 24.90 7.99 -23.09
#